data_4bfcc94abd7ef772612a13f976aae7ef
#
_entry.id   4bfcc94abd7ef772612a13f976aae7ef
#
_cell.length_a   1.000
_cell.length_b   1.000
_cell.length_c   1.000
_cell.angle_alpha   90.00
_cell.angle_beta   90.00
_cell.angle_gamma   90.00
#
_symmetry.space_group_name_H-M   'P 1'
#
loop_
_entity.id
_entity.type
_entity.pdbx_description
1 polymer ?
#
loop_
_entity_poly.entity_id
_entity_poly.type
_entity_poly.pdbx_seq_one_letter_code
_entity_poly.pdbx_strand_id
1 'polypeptide(L)'
;MKILRRTYMWAVYAFLYIPILVVIAYSVNNAKYTTDWKGFTWKWYQQLFSNQQLMDAAANSLMVATVAATCATVLGTLAALCIHRYRFTGRKVLHGLTYVLTVSPDIVMGISLLIFFIF
;
A
#
# COMPACT_ATOMS: atom_id res chain seq x y z
N MET A 1 -2.56 -17.83 -31.29
CA MET A 1 -3.15 -17.59 -29.95
C MET A 1 -2.11 -17.22 -28.87
N LYS A 2 -0.90 -17.80 -28.82
CA LYS A 2 0.12 -17.49 -27.79
C LYS A 2 0.68 -16.07 -27.90
N ILE A 3 0.88 -15.54 -29.11
CA ILE A 3 1.41 -14.19 -29.37
C ILE A 3 0.38 -13.15 -28.89
N LEU A 4 -0.88 -13.26 -29.29
CA LEU A 4 -1.94 -12.34 -28.91
C LEU A 4 -2.09 -12.22 -27.38
N ARG A 5 -2.03 -13.35 -26.66
CA ARG A 5 -2.07 -13.37 -25.20
C ARG A 5 -0.85 -12.66 -24.59
N ARG A 6 0.33 -12.85 -25.18
CA ARG A 6 1.57 -12.19 -24.72
C ARG A 6 1.50 -10.68 -24.93
N THR A 7 1.05 -10.23 -26.11
CA THR A 7 0.88 -8.81 -26.39
C THR A 7 -0.14 -8.15 -25.46
N TYR A 8 -1.27 -8.82 -25.22
CA TYR A 8 -2.27 -8.34 -24.26
C TYR A 8 -1.70 -8.17 -22.85
N MET A 9 -0.94 -9.17 -22.35
CA MET A 9 -0.30 -9.07 -21.04
C MET A 9 0.68 -7.89 -20.96
N TRP A 10 1.49 -7.68 -22.00
CA TRP A 10 2.40 -6.54 -22.06
C TRP A 10 1.67 -5.20 -22.08
N ALA A 11 0.55 -5.11 -22.81
CA ALA A 11 -0.28 -3.91 -22.81
C ALA A 11 -0.87 -3.60 -21.43
N VAL A 12 -1.35 -4.61 -20.71
CA VAL A 12 -1.86 -4.44 -19.34
C VAL A 12 -0.74 -4.00 -18.40
N TYR A 13 0.43 -4.63 -18.45
CA TYR A 13 1.56 -4.20 -17.62
C TYR A 13 1.99 -2.76 -17.97
N ALA A 14 2.12 -2.42 -19.23
CA ALA A 14 2.46 -1.07 -19.65
C ALA A 14 1.44 -0.05 -19.08
N PHE A 15 0.14 -0.33 -19.21
CA PHE A 15 -0.92 0.51 -18.68
C PHE A 15 -0.81 0.72 -17.15
N LEU A 16 -0.45 -0.33 -16.41
CA LEU A 16 -0.28 -0.25 -14.96
C LEU A 16 1.01 0.47 -14.54
N TYR A 17 2.10 0.28 -15.29
CA TYR A 17 3.41 0.83 -14.91
C TYR A 17 3.69 2.23 -15.48
N ILE A 18 3.08 2.62 -16.61
CA ILE A 18 3.26 3.97 -17.19
C ILE A 18 3.00 5.09 -16.17
N PRO A 19 1.89 5.12 -15.40
CA PRO A 19 1.67 6.15 -14.39
C PRO A 19 2.78 6.22 -13.34
N ILE A 20 3.31 5.08 -12.93
CA ILE A 20 4.41 5.00 -11.95
C ILE A 20 5.69 5.58 -12.55
N LEU A 21 6.02 5.23 -13.79
CA LEU A 21 7.19 5.77 -14.49
C LEU A 21 7.08 7.28 -14.69
N VAL A 22 5.89 7.79 -14.98
CA VAL A 22 5.62 9.23 -15.07
C VAL A 22 5.91 9.90 -13.73
N VAL A 23 5.42 9.38 -12.61
CA VAL A 23 5.69 9.94 -11.27
C VAL A 23 7.18 9.91 -10.97
N ILE A 24 7.90 8.82 -11.28
CA ILE A 24 9.34 8.71 -11.10
C ILE A 24 10.08 9.77 -11.93
N ALA A 25 9.71 9.96 -13.20
CA ALA A 25 10.30 10.96 -14.06
C ALA A 25 10.07 12.37 -13.52
N TYR A 26 8.86 12.69 -13.08
CA TYR A 26 8.53 13.98 -12.51
C TYR A 26 9.13 14.23 -11.12
N SER A 27 9.54 13.19 -10.40
CA SER A 27 10.18 13.34 -9.07
C SER A 27 11.53 14.09 -9.15
N VAL A 28 12.18 14.08 -10.31
CA VAL A 28 13.43 14.81 -10.58
C VAL A 28 13.21 16.11 -11.37
N ASN A 29 11.98 16.52 -11.57
CA ASN A 29 11.64 17.76 -12.27
C ASN A 29 11.83 18.97 -11.35
N ASN A 30 12.46 20.04 -11.86
CA ASN A 30 12.70 21.28 -11.12
C ASN A 30 11.45 22.19 -11.01
N ALA A 31 10.26 21.67 -11.29
CA ALA A 31 9.02 22.40 -11.11
C ALA A 31 8.43 22.15 -9.71
N LYS A 32 7.87 23.17 -9.09
CA LYS A 32 7.14 23.06 -7.82
C LYS A 32 5.79 22.31 -8.00
N TYR A 33 5.21 22.39 -9.20
CA TYR A 33 3.98 21.71 -9.59
C TYR A 33 4.25 20.86 -10.84
N THR A 34 3.58 19.72 -10.93
CA THR A 34 3.80 18.67 -11.95
C THR A 34 3.27 19.01 -13.35
N THR A 35 2.92 20.27 -13.64
CA THR A 35 2.30 20.66 -14.90
C THR A 35 3.30 20.83 -16.06
N ASP A 36 4.53 21.27 -15.78
CA ASP A 36 5.53 21.59 -16.79
C ASP A 36 6.88 20.94 -16.46
N TRP A 37 7.62 20.52 -17.49
CA TRP A 37 8.97 20.04 -17.35
C TRP A 37 9.95 21.22 -17.34
N LYS A 38 10.58 21.50 -16.18
CA LYS A 38 11.54 22.62 -15.99
C LYS A 38 13.00 22.18 -15.84
N GLY A 39 13.29 20.96 -16.29
CA GLY A 39 14.64 20.41 -16.22
C GLY A 39 14.87 19.49 -15.03
N PHE A 40 16.02 18.81 -15.07
CA PHE A 40 16.40 17.80 -14.09
C PHE A 40 16.97 18.45 -12.83
N THR A 41 16.57 17.98 -11.63
CA THR A 41 17.10 18.44 -10.34
C THR A 41 17.08 17.37 -9.27
N TRP A 42 18.07 17.40 -8.37
CA TRP A 42 18.11 16.60 -7.14
C TRP A 42 17.73 17.39 -5.88
N LYS A 43 17.37 18.67 -6.05
CA LYS A 43 17.05 19.59 -4.95
C LYS A 43 16.01 19.05 -3.99
N TRP A 44 14.97 18.42 -4.50
CA TRP A 44 13.88 17.88 -3.70
C TRP A 44 14.32 16.73 -2.79
N TYR A 45 15.22 15.87 -3.28
CA TYR A 45 15.79 14.79 -2.48
C TYR A 45 16.72 15.33 -1.39
N GLN A 46 17.54 16.35 -1.69
CA GLN A 46 18.37 17.00 -0.67
C GLN A 46 17.52 17.66 0.40
N GLN A 47 16.44 18.37 0.02
CA GLN A 47 15.50 18.96 0.97
C GLN A 47 14.76 17.90 1.79
N LEU A 48 14.40 16.75 1.20
CA LEU A 48 13.77 15.65 1.92
C LEU A 48 14.68 15.13 3.04
N PHE A 49 15.92 14.81 2.73
CA PHE A 49 16.88 14.27 3.72
C PHE A 49 17.34 15.31 4.76
N SER A 50 17.27 16.59 4.45
CA SER A 50 17.59 17.67 5.41
C SER A 50 16.39 18.05 6.30
N ASN A 51 15.19 17.59 5.97
CA ASN A 51 14.00 17.88 6.75
C ASN A 51 13.81 16.85 7.87
N GLN A 52 14.26 17.20 9.08
CA GLN A 52 14.21 16.34 10.26
C GLN A 52 12.79 15.85 10.56
N GLN A 53 11.79 16.73 10.43
CA GLN A 53 10.40 16.37 10.73
C GLN A 53 9.88 15.27 9.78
N LEU A 54 10.23 15.33 8.49
CA LEU A 54 9.85 14.31 7.51
C LEU A 54 10.59 12.99 7.77
N MET A 55 11.87 13.07 8.13
CA MET A 55 12.67 11.87 8.45
C MET A 55 12.15 11.17 9.70
N ASP A 56 11.82 11.92 10.75
CA ASP A 56 11.24 11.38 11.98
C ASP A 56 9.86 10.76 11.73
N ALA A 57 9.02 11.41 10.94
CA ALA A 57 7.73 10.86 10.52
C ALA A 57 7.88 9.55 9.71
N ALA A 58 8.84 9.50 8.79
CA ALA A 58 9.13 8.31 8.01
C ALA A 58 9.64 7.15 8.89
N ALA A 59 10.56 7.45 9.82
CA ALA A 59 11.08 6.46 10.76
C ALA A 59 9.97 5.90 11.67
N ASN A 60 9.11 6.76 12.23
CA ASN A 60 7.96 6.35 13.02
C ASN A 60 6.98 5.50 12.22
N SER A 61 6.69 5.89 10.97
CA SER A 61 5.81 5.13 10.09
C SER A 61 6.36 3.74 9.79
N LEU A 62 7.66 3.63 9.52
CA LEU A 62 8.32 2.34 9.28
C LEU A 62 8.31 1.46 10.54
N MET A 63 8.56 2.05 11.70
CA MET A 63 8.52 1.32 12.96
C MET A 63 7.12 0.76 13.22
N VAL A 64 6.09 1.61 13.15
CA VAL A 64 4.70 1.20 13.37
C VAL A 64 4.28 0.14 12.33
N ALA A 65 4.60 0.35 11.04
CA ALA A 65 4.29 -0.61 9.99
C ALA A 65 4.95 -1.98 10.22
N THR A 66 6.23 -2.00 10.63
CA THR A 66 6.97 -3.23 10.89
C THR A 66 6.38 -4.00 12.08
N VAL A 67 6.09 -3.31 13.17
CA VAL A 67 5.47 -3.92 14.36
C VAL A 67 4.08 -4.44 14.03
N ALA A 68 3.25 -3.62 13.37
CA ALA A 68 1.89 -4.01 12.97
C ALA A 68 1.89 -5.22 12.01
N ALA A 69 2.77 -5.21 11.00
CA ALA A 69 2.90 -6.33 10.05
C ALA A 69 3.35 -7.62 10.74
N THR A 70 4.30 -7.53 11.67
CA THR A 70 4.78 -8.69 12.43
C THR A 70 3.67 -9.26 13.30
N CYS A 71 2.99 -8.42 14.08
CA CYS A 71 1.87 -8.85 14.91
C CYS A 71 0.73 -9.45 14.06
N ALA A 72 0.36 -8.80 12.96
CA ALA A 72 -0.68 -9.28 12.07
C ALA A 72 -0.32 -10.65 11.44
N THR A 73 0.94 -10.83 11.05
CA THR A 73 1.43 -12.10 10.48
C THR A 73 1.36 -13.23 11.51
N VAL A 74 1.84 -12.98 12.73
CA VAL A 74 1.80 -13.98 13.81
C VAL A 74 0.36 -14.35 14.16
N LEU A 75 -0.48 -13.35 14.43
CA LEU A 75 -1.88 -13.58 14.78
C LEU A 75 -2.66 -14.25 13.65
N GLY A 76 -2.47 -13.79 12.41
CA GLY A 76 -3.11 -14.35 11.21
C GLY A 76 -2.72 -15.82 10.99
N THR A 77 -1.42 -16.13 11.15
CA THR A 77 -0.91 -17.50 11.00
C THR A 77 -1.49 -18.42 12.09
N LEU A 78 -1.48 -17.99 13.35
CA LEU A 78 -2.07 -18.75 14.44
C LEU A 78 -3.57 -18.94 14.26
N ALA A 79 -4.30 -17.90 13.87
CA ALA A 79 -5.73 -17.99 13.59
C ALA A 79 -6.02 -18.95 12.43
N ALA A 80 -5.27 -18.88 11.34
CA ALA A 80 -5.42 -19.79 10.20
C ALA A 80 -5.16 -21.26 10.60
N LEU A 81 -4.12 -21.52 11.38
CA LEU A 81 -3.82 -22.85 11.92
C LEU A 81 -4.94 -23.35 12.83
N CYS A 82 -5.44 -22.50 13.73
CA CYS A 82 -6.54 -22.87 14.62
C CYS A 82 -7.82 -23.20 13.84
N ILE A 83 -8.18 -22.37 12.87
CA ILE A 83 -9.35 -22.60 12.03
C ILE A 83 -9.20 -23.87 11.17
N HIS A 84 -7.99 -24.15 10.69
CA HIS A 84 -7.76 -25.34 9.86
C HIS A 84 -7.75 -26.63 10.70
N ARG A 85 -7.05 -26.64 11.82
CA ARG A 85 -6.75 -27.86 12.59
C ARG A 85 -7.82 -28.21 13.59
N TYR A 86 -8.48 -27.22 14.23
CA TYR A 86 -9.42 -27.46 15.31
C TYR A 86 -10.88 -27.25 14.88
N ARG A 87 -11.75 -28.12 15.40
CA ARG A 87 -13.21 -27.98 15.27
C ARG A 87 -13.74 -27.37 16.56
N PHE A 88 -14.18 -26.12 16.53
CA PHE A 88 -14.75 -25.44 17.70
C PHE A 88 -16.03 -24.69 17.33
N THR A 89 -16.85 -24.44 18.35
CA THR A 89 -18.06 -23.66 18.21
C THR A 89 -17.68 -22.22 17.89
N GLY A 90 -18.15 -21.69 16.75
CA GLY A 90 -17.77 -20.35 16.27
C GLY A 90 -16.84 -20.32 15.04
N ARG A 91 -16.29 -21.47 14.61
CA ARG A 91 -15.47 -21.56 13.40
C ARG A 91 -16.15 -20.95 12.16
N LYS A 92 -17.47 -21.17 11.99
CA LYS A 92 -18.27 -20.63 10.89
C LYS A 92 -18.35 -19.09 10.95
N VAL A 93 -18.47 -18.55 12.17
CA VAL A 93 -18.50 -17.08 12.37
C VAL A 93 -17.16 -16.47 12.00
N LEU A 94 -16.04 -17.05 12.42
CA LEU A 94 -14.69 -16.58 12.06
C LEU A 94 -14.46 -16.63 10.54
N HIS A 95 -14.87 -17.69 9.86
CA HIS A 95 -14.82 -17.76 8.41
C HIS A 95 -15.67 -16.66 7.75
N GLY A 96 -16.87 -16.41 8.26
CA GLY A 96 -17.74 -15.34 7.77
C GLY A 96 -17.10 -13.95 7.95
N LEU A 97 -16.53 -13.67 9.12
CA LEU A 97 -15.81 -12.41 9.38
C LEU A 97 -14.60 -12.21 8.46
N THR A 98 -13.81 -13.25 8.24
CA THR A 98 -12.69 -13.20 7.31
C THR A 98 -13.17 -12.87 5.88
N TYR A 99 -14.28 -13.48 5.47
CA TYR A 99 -14.86 -13.19 4.16
C TYR A 99 -15.36 -11.75 4.04
N VAL A 100 -16.05 -11.24 5.06
CA VAL A 100 -16.50 -9.83 5.10
C VAL A 100 -15.32 -8.87 5.00
N LEU A 101 -14.25 -9.11 5.75
CA LEU A 101 -13.02 -8.28 5.69
C LEU A 101 -12.36 -8.31 4.30
N THR A 102 -12.36 -9.47 3.64
CA THR A 102 -11.76 -9.62 2.30
C THR A 102 -12.57 -8.87 1.23
N VAL A 103 -13.90 -8.79 1.40
CA VAL A 103 -14.79 -8.12 0.45
C VAL A 103 -14.93 -6.61 0.75
N SER A 104 -14.61 -6.19 1.98
CA SER A 104 -14.69 -4.77 2.37
C SER A 104 -13.71 -3.93 1.56
N PRO A 105 -14.16 -2.88 0.87
CA PRO A 105 -13.28 -1.99 0.13
C PRO A 105 -12.33 -1.23 1.08
N ASP A 106 -11.04 -1.25 0.80
CA ASP A 106 -10.00 -0.56 1.59
C ASP A 106 -10.29 0.94 1.78
N ILE A 107 -10.93 1.56 0.78
CA ILE A 107 -11.33 2.97 0.83
C ILE A 107 -12.35 3.23 1.95
N VAL A 108 -13.33 2.34 2.13
CA VAL A 108 -14.34 2.49 3.19
C VAL A 108 -13.68 2.38 4.57
N MET A 109 -12.75 1.45 4.74
CA MET A 109 -11.99 1.31 5.98
C MET A 109 -11.12 2.54 6.24
N GLY A 110 -10.44 3.06 5.21
CA GLY A 110 -9.62 4.27 5.32
C GLY A 110 -10.43 5.50 5.72
N ILE A 111 -11.57 5.73 5.11
CA ILE A 111 -12.47 6.85 5.44
C ILE A 111 -13.04 6.69 6.85
N SER A 112 -13.45 5.49 7.24
CA SER A 112 -14.00 5.21 8.57
C SER A 112 -12.96 5.47 9.67
N LEU A 113 -11.71 5.06 9.48
CA LEU A 113 -10.61 5.35 10.39
C LEU A 113 -10.30 6.84 10.43
N LEU A 114 -10.28 7.52 9.30
CA LEU A 114 -10.07 8.97 9.24
C LEU A 114 -11.11 9.71 10.06
N ILE A 115 -12.39 9.38 9.90
CA ILE A 115 -13.48 9.97 10.67
C ILE A 115 -13.31 9.67 12.16
N PHE A 116 -12.97 8.44 12.53
CA PHE A 116 -12.78 8.04 13.91
C PHE A 116 -11.64 8.82 14.62
N PHE A 117 -10.57 9.19 13.91
CA PHE A 117 -9.46 9.96 14.47
C PHE A 117 -9.66 11.48 14.46
N ILE A 118 -10.62 11.99 13.69
CA ILE A 118 -10.94 13.43 13.65
C ILE A 118 -11.96 13.80 14.73
N PHE A 119 -12.86 12.89 15.12
CA PHE A 119 -13.87 13.05 16.15
C PHE A 119 -13.50 12.31 17.43
#